data_690c3d99722e209b6fe7ccaa0c1b74df
#
_entry.id   690c3d99722e209b6fe7ccaa0c1b74df
#
_cell.length_a   1.000
_cell.length_b   1.000
_cell.length_c   1.000
_cell.angle_alpha   90.00
_cell.angle_beta   90.00
_cell.angle_gamma   90.00
#
_symmetry.space_group_name_H-M   'P 1'
#
loop_
_entity.id
_entity.type
_entity.pdbx_description
1 polymer ?
#
loop_
_entity_poly.entity_id
_entity_poly.type
_entity_poly.pdbx_seq_one_letter_code
_entity_poly.pdbx_strand_id
1 'polypeptide(L)'
;MAEFNKYQVIKKAISYELANFVFNYFLLKRDAVDWMYKNNITYDTGMLGTWTDKQVPNTYSHYADHVMETLLVKVLPIMAQETGLELIPTYSYARLYKKGDILKKHKDRPSCEI
;
A
#
# COMPACT_ATOMS: atom_id res chain seq x y z
N MET A 1 8.01 14.17 24.17
CA MET A 1 7.26 13.89 22.93
C MET A 1 7.83 14.73 21.81
N ALA A 2 8.26 14.10 20.71
CA ALA A 2 8.81 14.84 19.58
C ALA A 2 7.71 15.65 18.90
N GLU A 3 8.02 16.90 18.55
CA GLU A 3 7.12 17.73 17.79
C GLU A 3 7.10 17.29 16.33
N PHE A 4 5.90 17.12 15.74
CA PHE A 4 5.77 16.68 14.36
C PHE A 4 6.00 17.85 13.39
N ASN A 5 7.06 17.77 12.59
CA ASN A 5 7.50 18.81 11.67
C ASN A 5 7.21 18.46 10.22
N LYS A 6 5.97 18.44 9.76
CA LYS A 6 5.57 18.22 8.35
C LYS A 6 5.91 16.83 7.79
N TYR A 7 7.04 16.24 8.10
CA TYR A 7 7.41 14.87 7.70
C TYR A 7 8.33 14.25 8.72
N GLN A 8 8.37 12.93 8.72
CA GLN A 8 9.25 12.16 9.59
C GLN A 8 9.61 10.84 8.92
N VAL A 9 10.84 10.38 9.16
CA VAL A 9 11.31 9.07 8.71
C VAL A 9 11.49 8.19 9.92
N ILE A 10 10.75 7.09 9.99
CA ILE A 10 10.84 6.12 11.07
C ILE A 10 11.56 4.89 10.53
N LYS A 11 12.82 4.72 10.94
CA LYS A 11 13.62 3.57 10.50
C LYS A 11 13.15 2.31 11.18
N LYS A 12 13.09 1.21 10.43
CA LYS A 12 12.71 -0.11 10.95
C LYS A 12 11.34 -0.14 11.63
N ALA A 13 10.38 0.61 11.08
CA ALA A 13 9.00 0.57 11.55
C ALA A 13 8.43 -0.85 11.53
N ILE A 14 8.88 -1.67 10.59
CA ILE A 14 8.62 -3.11 10.55
C ILE A 14 9.95 -3.84 10.35
N SER A 15 10.00 -5.13 10.74
CA SER A 15 11.20 -5.94 10.56
C SER A 15 11.48 -6.19 9.07
N TYR A 16 12.76 -6.41 8.75
CA TYR A 16 13.15 -6.78 7.39
C TYR A 16 12.45 -8.07 6.94
N GLU A 17 12.35 -9.05 7.82
CA GLU A 17 11.66 -10.31 7.51
C GLU A 17 10.21 -10.09 7.15
N LEU A 18 9.49 -9.28 7.93
CA LEU A 18 8.09 -8.95 7.63
C LEU A 18 7.96 -8.19 6.32
N ALA A 19 8.79 -7.19 6.09
CA ALA A 19 8.77 -6.42 4.85
C ALA A 19 9.01 -7.32 3.63
N ASN A 20 9.99 -8.21 3.73
CA ASN A 20 10.32 -9.14 2.66
C ASN A 20 9.19 -10.14 2.40
N PHE A 21 8.57 -10.65 3.45
CA PHE A 21 7.43 -11.56 3.33
C PHE A 21 6.25 -10.87 2.65
N VAL A 22 5.91 -9.67 3.05
CA VAL A 22 4.81 -8.90 2.45
C VAL A 22 5.09 -8.58 0.98
N PHE A 23 6.32 -8.22 0.65
CA PHE A 23 6.71 -7.96 -0.73
C PHE A 23 6.55 -9.21 -1.60
N ASN A 24 7.06 -10.34 -1.15
CA ASN A 24 6.95 -11.60 -1.90
C ASN A 24 5.49 -12.08 -2.01
N TYR A 25 4.69 -11.88 -0.96
CA TYR A 25 3.26 -12.11 -1.02
C TYR A 25 2.61 -11.31 -2.14
N PHE A 26 2.92 -10.02 -2.24
CA PHE A 26 2.28 -9.16 -3.22
C PHE A 26 2.71 -9.49 -4.64
N LEU A 27 3.98 -9.87 -4.84
CA LEU A 27 4.47 -10.36 -6.13
C LEU A 27 3.72 -11.63 -6.57
N LEU A 28 3.59 -12.59 -5.67
CA LEU A 28 2.87 -13.85 -5.97
C LEU A 28 1.40 -13.56 -6.27
N LYS A 29 0.78 -12.68 -5.52
CA LYS A 29 -0.61 -12.30 -5.74
C LYS A 29 -0.80 -11.66 -7.12
N ARG A 30 0.09 -10.72 -7.50
CA ARG A 30 0.06 -10.14 -8.85
C ARG A 30 0.04 -11.21 -9.92
N ASP A 31 0.94 -12.18 -9.83
CA ASP A 31 1.07 -13.23 -10.85
C ASP A 31 -0.17 -14.13 -10.87
N ALA A 32 -0.69 -14.49 -9.71
CA ALA A 32 -1.90 -15.30 -9.60
C ALA A 32 -3.13 -14.57 -10.18
N VAL A 33 -3.29 -13.30 -9.87
CA VAL A 33 -4.42 -12.49 -10.35
C VAL A 33 -4.30 -12.26 -11.86
N ASP A 34 -3.11 -11.99 -12.36
CA ASP A 34 -2.86 -11.86 -13.80
C ASP A 34 -3.27 -13.14 -14.55
N TRP A 35 -2.88 -14.29 -14.04
CA TRP A 35 -3.27 -15.57 -14.60
C TRP A 35 -4.79 -15.75 -14.61
N MET A 36 -5.44 -15.39 -13.51
CA MET A 36 -6.91 -15.50 -13.38
C MET A 36 -7.63 -14.62 -14.41
N TYR A 37 -7.18 -13.39 -14.62
CA TYR A 37 -7.78 -12.51 -15.64
C TYR A 37 -7.55 -13.04 -17.06
N LYS A 38 -6.35 -13.49 -17.37
CA LYS A 38 -6.01 -14.04 -18.69
C LYS A 38 -6.79 -15.30 -19.03
N ASN A 39 -7.20 -16.05 -18.03
CA ASN A 39 -7.96 -17.29 -18.19
C ASN A 39 -9.46 -17.13 -17.91
N ASN A 40 -9.95 -15.90 -17.81
CA ASN A 40 -11.36 -15.56 -17.60
C ASN A 40 -11.97 -16.23 -16.35
N ILE A 41 -11.16 -16.45 -15.30
CA ILE A 41 -11.63 -17.05 -14.04
C ILE A 41 -12.28 -15.98 -13.16
N THR A 42 -11.85 -14.73 -13.29
CA THR A 42 -12.36 -13.64 -12.46
C THR A 42 -12.68 -12.40 -13.30
N TYR A 43 -13.62 -11.61 -12.80
CA TYR A 43 -13.87 -10.26 -13.25
C TYR A 43 -13.21 -9.29 -12.27
N ASP A 44 -13.05 -8.03 -12.66
CA ASP A 44 -12.57 -7.01 -11.74
C ASP A 44 -13.65 -6.75 -10.67
N THR A 45 -13.45 -7.34 -9.50
CA THR A 45 -14.35 -7.18 -8.36
C THR A 45 -13.84 -6.17 -7.33
N GLY A 46 -12.64 -5.62 -7.55
CA GLY A 46 -11.94 -4.82 -6.56
C GLY A 46 -11.33 -5.61 -5.42
N MET A 47 -11.62 -6.92 -5.35
CA MET A 47 -11.11 -7.79 -4.28
C MET A 47 -9.73 -8.37 -4.58
N LEU A 48 -9.30 -8.31 -5.84
CA LEU A 48 -8.08 -8.96 -6.30
C LEU A 48 -7.00 -7.99 -6.78
N GLY A 49 -7.37 -6.72 -6.99
CA GLY A 49 -6.47 -5.72 -7.55
C GLY A 49 -6.64 -5.54 -9.05
N THR A 50 -6.01 -4.51 -9.58
CA THR A 50 -6.20 -4.12 -10.98
C THR A 50 -4.92 -3.56 -11.59
N TRP A 51 -4.93 -3.40 -12.93
CA TRP A 51 -3.89 -2.69 -13.69
C TRP A 51 -4.43 -1.39 -14.29
N THR A 52 -5.61 -0.93 -13.83
CA THR A 52 -6.36 0.15 -14.49
C THR A 52 -6.21 1.51 -13.83
N ASP A 53 -5.39 1.63 -12.80
CA ASP A 53 -5.14 2.93 -12.16
C ASP A 53 -4.36 3.84 -13.11
N LYS A 54 -4.98 4.94 -13.52
CA LYS A 54 -4.38 5.88 -14.48
C LYS A 54 -3.24 6.70 -13.91
N GLN A 55 -3.10 6.77 -12.59
CA GLN A 55 -2.02 7.52 -11.94
C GLN A 55 -0.65 6.96 -12.32
N VAL A 56 -0.53 5.63 -12.38
CA VAL A 56 0.65 4.95 -12.91
C VAL A 56 0.16 3.82 -13.82
N PRO A 57 0.05 4.08 -15.13
CA PRO A 57 -0.57 3.12 -16.06
C PRO A 57 0.14 1.78 -16.10
N ASN A 58 -0.64 0.72 -16.31
CA ASN A 58 -0.14 -0.66 -16.49
C ASN A 58 0.65 -1.20 -15.29
N THR A 59 0.34 -0.74 -14.08
CA THR A 59 0.92 -1.28 -12.86
C THR A 59 -0.14 -1.98 -12.03
N TYR A 60 0.25 -3.09 -11.41
CA TYR A 60 -0.63 -3.78 -10.49
C TYR A 60 -0.79 -2.97 -9.20
N SER A 61 -2.03 -2.73 -8.80
CA SER A 61 -2.36 -2.04 -7.57
C SER A 61 -3.57 -2.67 -6.90
N HIS A 62 -3.64 -2.54 -5.58
CA HIS A 62 -4.77 -3.07 -4.83
C HIS A 62 -5.11 -2.14 -3.66
N TYR A 63 -6.36 -1.67 -3.67
CA TYR A 63 -6.94 -0.91 -2.58
C TYR A 63 -7.47 -1.86 -1.52
N ALA A 64 -7.07 -1.64 -0.27
CA ALA A 64 -7.56 -2.39 0.89
C ALA A 64 -7.28 -3.91 0.80
N ASP A 65 -6.13 -4.30 0.27
CA ASP A 65 -5.65 -5.68 0.38
C ASP A 65 -5.60 -6.08 1.86
N HIS A 66 -6.07 -7.27 2.20
CA HIS A 66 -6.20 -7.67 3.61
C HIS A 66 -4.86 -7.73 4.36
N VAL A 67 -3.78 -8.13 3.70
CA VAL A 67 -2.44 -8.11 4.32
C VAL A 67 -1.99 -6.67 4.55
N MET A 68 -2.21 -5.79 3.58
CA MET A 68 -1.84 -4.38 3.70
C MET A 68 -2.69 -3.65 4.74
N GLU A 69 -3.99 -4.00 4.86
CA GLU A 69 -4.84 -3.47 5.93
C GLU A 69 -4.37 -3.94 7.30
N THR A 70 -3.91 -5.19 7.41
CA THR A 70 -3.31 -5.72 8.63
C THR A 70 -2.04 -4.97 8.99
N LEU A 71 -1.21 -4.68 7.98
CA LEU A 71 0.00 -3.89 8.17
C LEU A 71 -0.31 -2.46 8.62
N LEU A 72 -1.34 -1.85 8.04
CA LEU A 72 -1.81 -0.52 8.44
C LEU A 72 -2.15 -0.47 9.94
N VAL A 73 -2.92 -1.44 10.41
CA VAL A 73 -3.28 -1.55 11.83
C VAL A 73 -2.05 -1.78 12.71
N LYS A 74 -1.10 -2.59 12.22
CA LYS A 74 0.13 -2.87 12.95
C LYS A 74 1.00 -1.63 13.14
N VAL A 75 1.14 -0.79 12.11
CA VAL A 75 2.00 0.40 12.18
C VAL A 75 1.32 1.60 12.84
N LEU A 76 0.01 1.58 12.98
CA LEU A 76 -0.75 2.70 13.56
C LEU A 76 -0.21 3.16 14.92
N PRO A 77 0.02 2.28 15.92
CA PRO A 77 0.58 2.72 17.21
C PRO A 77 1.94 3.38 17.09
N ILE A 78 2.77 2.89 16.17
CA ILE A 78 4.11 3.46 15.92
C ILE A 78 3.97 4.88 15.37
N MET A 79 3.08 5.07 14.38
CA MET A 79 2.85 6.37 13.77
C MET A 79 2.25 7.36 14.78
N ALA A 80 1.30 6.92 15.59
CA ALA A 80 0.70 7.75 16.63
C ALA A 80 1.74 8.20 17.67
N GLN A 81 2.61 7.28 18.09
CA GLN A 81 3.68 7.59 19.05
C GLN A 81 4.68 8.58 18.46
N GLU A 82 5.15 8.34 17.25
CA GLU A 82 6.19 9.14 16.61
C GLU A 82 5.71 10.53 16.21
N THR A 83 4.45 10.68 15.86
CA THR A 83 3.88 11.99 15.50
C THR A 83 3.29 12.73 16.69
N GLY A 84 2.97 12.04 17.77
CA GLY A 84 2.25 12.63 18.91
C GLY A 84 0.79 12.94 18.60
N LEU A 85 0.27 12.44 17.48
CA LEU A 85 -1.09 12.69 17.05
C LEU A 85 -2.02 11.52 17.40
N GLU A 86 -3.28 11.83 17.61
CA GLU A 86 -4.34 10.82 17.71
C GLU A 86 -4.76 10.46 16.29
N LEU A 87 -4.44 9.23 15.86
CA LEU A 87 -4.63 8.78 14.49
C LEU A 87 -5.65 7.65 14.42
N ILE A 88 -6.43 7.64 13.35
CA ILE A 88 -7.31 6.52 13.00
C ILE A 88 -6.88 5.95 11.64
N PRO A 89 -6.96 4.63 11.44
CA PRO A 89 -6.67 4.04 10.14
C PRO A 89 -7.81 4.34 9.16
N THR A 90 -7.48 4.71 7.94
CA THR A 90 -8.49 4.95 6.90
C THR A 90 -8.49 3.84 5.86
N TYR A 91 -7.38 3.66 5.15
CA TYR A 91 -7.25 2.59 4.16
C TYR A 91 -5.79 2.39 3.80
N SER A 92 -5.49 1.25 3.19
CA SER A 92 -4.20 0.98 2.57
C SER A 92 -4.35 0.96 1.05
N TYR A 93 -3.26 1.28 0.37
CA TYR A 93 -3.18 1.19 -1.08
C TYR A 93 -1.77 0.73 -1.45
N ALA A 94 -1.67 -0.35 -2.20
CA ALA A 94 -0.39 -0.93 -2.58
C ALA A 94 -0.25 -0.96 -4.10
N ARG A 95 0.95 -0.69 -4.58
CA ARG A 95 1.27 -0.69 -6.01
C ARG A 95 2.64 -1.31 -6.22
N LEU A 96 2.77 -2.13 -7.26
CA LEU A 96 4.06 -2.66 -7.70
C LEU A 96 4.57 -1.84 -8.87
N TYR A 97 5.55 -1.00 -8.62
CA TYR A 97 6.23 -0.26 -9.67
C TYR A 97 7.14 -1.18 -10.46
N LYS A 98 7.22 -0.97 -11.75
CA LYS A 98 8.19 -1.60 -12.63
C LYS A 98 9.12 -0.54 -13.21
N LYS A 99 10.21 -0.95 -13.76
CA LYS A 99 11.21 -0.04 -14.37
C LYS A 99 10.52 0.90 -15.36
N GLY A 100 10.77 2.21 -15.19
CA GLY A 100 10.20 3.24 -16.04
C GLY A 100 8.88 3.83 -15.53
N ASP A 101 8.26 3.24 -14.53
CA ASP A 101 7.04 3.81 -13.94
C ASP A 101 7.34 5.12 -13.21
N ILE A 102 6.48 6.10 -13.40
CA ILE A 102 6.63 7.42 -12.80
C ILE A 102 5.34 7.78 -12.05
N LEU A 103 5.50 8.12 -10.78
CA LEU A 103 4.44 8.75 -9.99
C LEU A 103 4.66 10.25 -10.02
N LYS A 104 3.78 10.98 -10.71
CA LYS A 104 3.87 12.42 -10.79
C LYS A 104 3.55 13.07 -9.44
N LYS A 105 4.08 14.26 -9.21
CA LYS A 105 3.75 15.04 -8.02
C LYS A 105 2.24 15.25 -7.93
N HIS A 106 1.67 14.94 -6.78
CA HIS A 106 0.22 14.99 -6.57
C HIS A 106 -0.08 15.28 -5.09
N LYS A 107 -1.36 15.43 -4.79
CA LYS A 107 -1.86 15.44 -3.41
C LYS A 107 -2.71 14.20 -3.19
N ASP A 108 -2.57 13.59 -2.05
CA ASP A 108 -3.41 12.48 -1.64
C ASP A 108 -4.82 12.96 -1.29
N ARG A 109 -5.75 12.01 -1.14
CA ARG A 109 -7.12 12.32 -0.75
C ARG A 109 -7.16 13.01 0.61
N PRO A 110 -8.17 13.88 0.87
CA PRO A 110 -8.29 14.52 2.18
C PRO A 110 -8.32 13.56 3.37
N SER A 111 -8.78 12.31 3.18
CA SER A 111 -8.76 11.28 4.22
C SER A 111 -7.36 10.75 4.54
N CYS A 112 -6.34 11.09 3.76
CA CYS A 112 -4.94 10.71 3.99
C CYS A 112 -4.19 11.91 4.54
N GLU A 113 -4.39 12.20 5.82
CA GLU A 113 -3.74 13.35 6.46
C GLU A 113 -2.30 13.05 6.90
N ILE A 114 -2.00 11.80 7.20
CA ILE A 114 -0.69 11.31 7.61
C ILE A 114 -0.37 10.03 6.83
#